data_c6555e6d6abee235798d15a2c4d288d6
#
_entry.id   c6555e6d6abee235798d15a2c4d288d6
#
_cell.length_a   1.000
_cell.length_b   1.000
_cell.length_c   1.000
_cell.angle_alpha   90.00
_cell.angle_beta   90.00
_cell.angle_gamma   90.00
#
_symmetry.space_group_name_H-M   'P 1'
#
loop_
_entity.id
_entity.type
_entity.pdbx_description
1 polymer ?
#
loop_
_entity_poly.entity_id
_entity_poly.type
_entity_poly.pdbx_seq_one_letter_code
_entity_poly.pdbx_strand_id
1 'polypeptide(L)'
;MVGEFLKREREALGLTQRDIAERTNLMRQLVDELEREDFHRVAAVIYGRGFIKLYGEALGLAPEKIALLQQDFSTIYNGLSQSPIKIKKEEKPL
;
A
#
# COMPACT_ATOMS: atom_id res chain seq x y z
N MET A 1 -9.00 6.03 5.06
CA MET A 1 -8.40 5.32 3.93
C MET A 1 -6.93 5.25 4.12
N VAL A 2 -6.34 4.15 3.68
CA VAL A 2 -4.92 3.89 3.91
C VAL A 2 -4.03 4.95 3.29
N GLY A 3 -4.24 5.22 2.02
CA GLY A 3 -3.36 6.14 1.29
C GLY A 3 -3.40 7.54 1.83
N GLU A 4 -4.60 8.02 2.08
CA GLU A 4 -4.76 9.37 2.61
C GLU A 4 -4.20 9.49 4.02
N PHE A 5 -4.36 8.46 4.82
CA PHE A 5 -3.81 8.45 6.18
C PHE A 5 -2.28 8.55 6.13
N LEU A 6 -1.66 7.72 5.29
CA LEU A 6 -0.20 7.73 5.18
C LEU A 6 0.30 9.08 4.70
N LYS A 7 -0.37 9.65 3.69
CA LYS A 7 0.03 10.94 3.17
C LYS A 7 -0.07 12.02 4.23
N ARG A 8 -1.14 11.99 4.99
CA ARG A 8 -1.36 13.00 6.02
C ARG A 8 -0.32 12.91 7.13
N GLU A 9 0.00 11.68 7.54
CA GLU A 9 1.03 11.48 8.56
C GLU A 9 2.39 11.92 8.06
N ARG A 10 2.68 11.64 6.79
CA ARG A 10 3.93 12.07 6.17
C ARG A 10 4.04 13.60 6.19
N GLU A 11 2.98 14.26 5.76
CA GLU A 11 2.98 15.72 5.69
C GLU A 11 3.05 16.35 7.08
N ALA A 12 2.42 15.72 8.07
CA ALA A 12 2.48 16.22 9.42
C ALA A 12 3.91 16.20 9.98
N LEU A 13 4.75 15.29 9.48
CA LEU A 13 6.15 15.22 9.89
C LEU A 13 7.04 16.09 9.00
N GLY A 14 6.48 16.79 8.03
CA GLY A 14 7.28 17.64 7.14
C GLY A 14 8.08 16.84 6.12
N LEU A 15 7.69 15.61 5.85
CA LEU A 15 8.42 14.74 4.93
C LEU A 15 7.79 14.77 3.54
N THR A 16 8.66 14.67 2.52
CA THR A 16 8.20 14.57 1.14
C THR A 16 8.08 13.10 0.75
N GLN A 17 7.46 12.83 -0.39
CA GLN A 17 7.43 11.48 -0.94
C GLN A 17 8.84 10.97 -1.19
N ARG A 18 9.73 11.85 -1.62
CA ARG A 18 11.11 11.48 -1.85
C ARG A 18 11.77 11.03 -0.56
N ASP A 19 11.48 11.71 0.55
CA ASP A 19 12.03 11.33 1.84
C ASP A 19 11.60 9.91 2.20
N ILE A 20 10.33 9.58 1.97
CA ILE A 20 9.83 8.24 2.25
C ILE A 20 10.50 7.22 1.35
N ALA A 21 10.64 7.56 0.07
CA ALA A 21 11.29 6.65 -0.87
C ALA A 21 12.72 6.34 -0.43
N GLU A 22 13.44 7.35 0.02
CA GLU A 22 14.81 7.15 0.47
C GLU A 22 14.88 6.32 1.74
N ARG A 23 13.96 6.53 2.66
CA ARG A 23 13.97 5.79 3.92
C ARG A 23 13.55 4.34 3.74
N THR A 24 12.73 4.05 2.75
CA THR A 24 12.18 2.72 2.56
C THR A 24 12.85 1.93 1.44
N ASN A 25 13.65 2.61 0.62
CA ASN A 25 14.21 2.06 -0.62
C ASN A 25 13.13 1.70 -1.63
N LEU A 26 11.94 2.26 -1.48
CA LEU A 26 10.90 2.12 -2.47
C LEU A 26 11.05 3.22 -3.52
N MET A 27 10.59 2.95 -4.74
CA MET A 27 10.58 3.97 -5.77
C MET A 27 9.57 5.04 -5.41
N ARG A 28 9.91 6.31 -5.68
CA ARG A 28 9.00 7.40 -5.35
C ARG A 28 7.64 7.22 -6.02
N GLN A 29 7.65 6.69 -7.25
CA GLN A 29 6.39 6.44 -7.95
C GLN A 29 5.49 5.49 -7.16
N LEU A 30 6.08 4.47 -6.54
CA LEU A 30 5.32 3.54 -5.74
C LEU A 30 4.76 4.22 -4.49
N VAL A 31 5.55 5.10 -3.87
CA VAL A 31 5.07 5.86 -2.72
C VAL A 31 3.85 6.68 -3.11
N ASP A 32 3.90 7.33 -4.26
CA ASP A 32 2.78 8.12 -4.76
C ASP A 32 1.57 7.23 -5.04
N GLU A 33 1.78 6.06 -5.64
CA GLU A 33 0.69 5.15 -5.93
C GLU A 33 0.01 4.65 -4.66
N LEU A 34 0.79 4.39 -3.62
CA LEU A 34 0.23 3.96 -2.35
C LEU A 34 -0.65 5.05 -1.74
N GLU A 35 -0.20 6.30 -1.83
CA GLU A 35 -0.95 7.42 -1.27
C GLU A 35 -2.25 7.67 -2.04
N ARG A 36 -2.22 7.44 -3.34
CA ARG A 36 -3.40 7.63 -4.18
C ARG A 36 -4.29 6.39 -4.21
N GLU A 37 -3.88 5.34 -3.52
CA GLU A 37 -4.60 4.07 -3.48
C GLU A 37 -4.75 3.46 -4.88
N ASP A 38 -3.73 3.63 -5.68
CA ASP A 38 -3.68 3.09 -7.04
C ASP A 38 -3.12 1.67 -6.96
N PHE A 39 -3.83 0.82 -6.23
CA PHE A 39 -3.31 -0.48 -5.84
C PHE A 39 -3.35 -1.52 -6.94
N HIS A 40 -4.06 -1.25 -8.03
CA HIS A 40 -4.12 -2.23 -9.10
C HIS A 40 -2.76 -2.44 -9.77
N ARG A 41 -1.80 -1.57 -9.49
CA ARG A 41 -0.44 -1.76 -10.00
C ARG A 41 0.40 -2.64 -9.10
N VAL A 42 -0.11 -3.00 -7.94
CA VAL A 42 0.61 -3.87 -7.02
C VAL A 42 0.39 -5.31 -7.47
N ALA A 43 1.48 -6.05 -7.67
CA ALA A 43 1.41 -7.39 -8.25
C ALA A 43 0.68 -8.39 -7.38
N ALA A 44 0.80 -8.26 -6.07
CA ALA A 44 0.14 -9.19 -5.16
C ALA A 44 -0.08 -8.52 -3.82
N VAL A 45 -1.10 -8.98 -3.09
CA VAL A 45 -1.46 -8.37 -1.82
C VAL A 45 -0.30 -8.44 -0.81
N ILE A 46 0.48 -9.52 -0.87
CA ILE A 46 1.58 -9.66 0.08
C ILE A 46 2.65 -8.60 -0.13
N TYR A 47 2.90 -8.21 -1.38
CA TYR A 47 3.84 -7.14 -1.65
C TYR A 47 3.32 -5.81 -1.13
N GLY A 48 2.02 -5.54 -1.36
CA GLY A 48 1.44 -4.30 -0.88
C GLY A 48 1.47 -4.19 0.63
N ARG A 49 1.21 -5.29 1.33
CA ARG A 49 1.28 -5.28 2.78
C ARG A 49 2.70 -4.96 3.24
N GLY A 50 3.71 -5.48 2.54
CA GLY A 50 5.10 -5.16 2.84
C GLY A 50 5.43 -3.71 2.59
N PHE A 51 4.91 -3.14 1.50
CA PHE A 51 5.12 -1.71 1.21
C PHE A 51 4.49 -0.84 2.30
N ILE A 52 3.28 -1.19 2.73
CA ILE A 52 2.60 -0.45 3.79
C ILE A 52 3.41 -0.52 5.08
N LYS A 53 3.98 -1.69 5.38
CA LYS A 53 4.80 -1.85 6.57
C LYS A 53 6.02 -0.93 6.52
N LEU A 54 6.72 -0.94 5.38
CA LEU A 54 7.90 -0.10 5.23
C LEU A 54 7.54 1.37 5.37
N TYR A 55 6.46 1.79 4.74
CA TYR A 55 6.02 3.17 4.81
C TYR A 55 5.68 3.55 6.27
N GLY A 56 4.89 2.69 6.92
CA GLY A 56 4.51 2.95 8.31
C GLY A 56 5.69 3.02 9.25
N GLU A 57 6.67 2.15 9.05
CA GLU A 57 7.88 2.18 9.87
C GLU A 57 8.68 3.45 9.64
N ALA A 58 8.73 3.92 8.40
CA ALA A 58 9.42 5.17 8.09
C ALA A 58 8.78 6.37 8.78
N LEU A 59 7.48 6.28 9.06
CA LEU A 59 6.76 7.32 9.78
C LEU A 59 6.81 7.15 11.29
N GLY A 60 7.36 6.03 11.76
CA GLY A 60 7.41 5.76 13.19
C GLY A 60 6.09 5.29 13.77
N LEU A 61 5.22 4.73 12.96
CA LEU A 61 3.93 4.26 13.45
C LEU A 61 4.08 3.01 14.29
N ALA A 62 3.19 2.85 15.27
CA ALA A 62 3.19 1.66 16.11
C ALA A 62 2.84 0.43 15.29
N PRO A 63 3.37 -0.75 15.65
CA PRO A 63 3.08 -1.97 14.89
C PRO A 63 1.60 -2.29 14.80
N GLU A 64 0.83 -1.96 15.83
CA GLU A 64 -0.61 -2.19 15.84
C GLU A 64 -1.29 -1.35 14.76
N LYS A 65 -0.84 -0.11 14.62
CA LYS A 65 -1.41 0.78 13.59
C LYS A 65 -1.06 0.30 12.22
N ILE A 66 0.19 -0.15 12.04
CA ILE A 66 0.63 -0.68 10.76
C ILE A 66 -0.21 -1.90 10.39
N ALA A 67 -0.49 -2.78 11.35
CA ALA A 67 -1.30 -3.96 11.09
C ALA A 67 -2.70 -3.59 10.61
N LEU A 68 -3.29 -2.55 11.19
CA LEU A 68 -4.59 -2.09 10.75
C LEU A 68 -4.55 -1.55 9.33
N LEU A 69 -3.50 -0.82 9.00
CA LEU A 69 -3.34 -0.29 7.64
C LEU A 69 -3.15 -1.42 6.63
N GLN A 70 -2.39 -2.45 7.01
CA GLN A 70 -2.21 -3.61 6.15
C GLN A 70 -3.53 -4.32 5.91
N GLN A 71 -4.36 -4.43 6.93
CA GLN A 71 -5.65 -5.06 6.80
C GLN A 71 -6.57 -4.26 5.89
N ASP A 72 -6.57 -2.94 6.06
CA ASP A 72 -7.38 -2.07 5.20
C ASP A 72 -6.92 -2.18 3.76
N PHE A 73 -5.61 -2.19 3.53
CA PHE A 73 -5.07 -2.35 2.20
C PHE A 73 -5.54 -3.68 1.59
N SER A 74 -5.47 -4.76 2.36
CA SER A 74 -5.86 -6.07 1.86
C SER A 74 -7.34 -6.08 1.43
N THR A 75 -8.18 -5.43 2.21
CA THR A 75 -9.60 -5.34 1.89
C THR A 75 -9.82 -4.58 0.58
N ILE A 76 -9.15 -3.47 0.42
CA ILE A 76 -9.28 -2.67 -0.79
C ILE A 76 -8.72 -3.44 -1.99
N TYR A 77 -7.56 -4.04 -1.83
CA TYR A 77 -6.91 -4.77 -2.92
C TYR A 77 -7.77 -5.96 -3.35
N ASN A 78 -8.32 -6.69 -2.40
CA ASN A 78 -9.17 -7.84 -2.74
C ASN A 78 -10.42 -7.40 -3.48
N GLY A 79 -10.96 -6.23 -3.16
CA GLY A 79 -12.07 -5.67 -3.89
C GLY A 79 -11.73 -5.40 -5.34
N LEU A 80 -10.52 -4.89 -5.59
CA LEU A 80 -10.07 -4.65 -6.95
C LEU A 80 -9.85 -5.96 -7.70
N SER A 81 -9.27 -6.95 -7.04
CA SER A 81 -8.97 -8.21 -7.71
C SER A 81 -10.20 -9.06 -7.93
N GLN A 82 -11.35 -8.66 -7.41
CA GLN A 82 -12.60 -9.35 -7.69
C GLN A 82 -13.24 -8.88 -8.98
N SER A 83 -12.54 -8.05 -9.74
CA SER A 83 -13.07 -7.64 -11.04
C SER A 83 -13.22 -8.86 -11.95
N PRO A 84 -14.00 -8.73 -13.01
CA PRO A 84 -14.27 -9.89 -13.89
C PRO A 84 -13.03 -10.54 -14.43
N ILE A 85 -11.97 -9.81 -14.56
CA ILE A 85 -10.76 -10.35 -15.11
C ILE A 85 -10.22 -11.48 -14.32
N LYS A 86 -10.35 -11.42 -13.01
CA LYS A 86 -9.77 -12.44 -12.25
C LYS A 86 -10.47 -13.75 -12.39
N ILE A 87 -11.61 -13.75 -12.90
CA ILE A 87 -12.32 -14.99 -13.08
C ILE A 87 -11.57 -15.97 -13.89
N LYS A 88 -10.82 -15.48 -14.82
CA LYS A 88 -10.13 -16.41 -15.62
C LYS A 88 -9.11 -17.11 -14.93
N LYS A 89 -8.76 -16.63 -13.91
CA LYS A 89 -7.75 -17.30 -13.32
C LYS A 89 -8.12 -18.52 -12.81
N GLU A 90 -9.08 -18.60 -12.71
CA GLU A 90 -9.37 -19.63 -12.27
C GLU A 90 -9.52 -20.59 -13.05
N GLU A 91 -9.66 -20.37 -13.66
CA GLU A 91 -9.83 -21.20 -14.28
C GLU A 91 -9.14 -21.92 -14.70
N LYS A 92 -8.76 -21.79 -14.50
CA LYS A 92 -8.21 -22.47 -14.72
C LYS A 92 -8.14 -23.49 -14.74
N PRO A 93 -8.48 -23.67 -14.73
CA PRO A 93 -8.52 -24.63 -14.77
C PRO A 93 -8.24 -25.56 -14.94
N LEU A 94 -8.34 -25.83 -14.94
CA LEU A 94 -8.07 -26.72 -15.03
C LEU A 94 -7.75 -27.34 -14.89
#